data_f5ba8d4891f0bd3bc27ceb7c4c07e666
#
_entry.id   f5ba8d4891f0bd3bc27ceb7c4c07e666
#
_cell.length_a   1.000
_cell.length_b   1.000
_cell.length_c   1.000
_cell.angle_alpha   90.00
_cell.angle_beta   90.00
_cell.angle_gamma   90.00
#
_symmetry.space_group_name_H-M   'P 1'
#
loop_
_entity.id
_entity.type
_entity.pdbx_description
1 polymer ?
#
loop_
_entity_poly.entity_id
_entity_poly.type
_entity_poly.pdbx_seq_one_letter_code
_entity_poly.pdbx_strand_id
1 'polypeptide(L)'
;MKAMEKDWYQKSWRLDIQNMSWVEDTNRQVDFLIKQLQLKGTEKILDLACEFGRHSLEFARRGYDVTGIDITPAYIDYANEQAKKENLNAKFLCQDIRGITFDKEFDVVLNMADGAIGYLED
;
A
#
# COMPACT_ATOMS: atom_id res chain seq x y z
N MET A 1 1.38 -9.30 -15.26
CA MET A 1 0.94 -8.16 -14.47
C MET A 1 0.53 -6.99 -15.34
N LYS A 2 -0.44 -6.27 -14.94
CA LYS A 2 -0.96 -5.15 -15.70
C LYS A 2 -0.75 -3.86 -14.93
N ALA A 3 -0.06 -2.90 -15.54
CA ALA A 3 0.14 -1.60 -14.94
C ALA A 3 -1.09 -0.73 -15.13
N MET A 4 -1.35 0.13 -14.17
CA MET A 4 -2.45 1.09 -14.26
C MET A 4 -1.94 2.35 -14.96
N GLU A 5 -2.85 3.11 -15.50
CA GLU A 5 -2.49 4.32 -16.18
C GLU A 5 -1.98 5.38 -15.21
N LYS A 6 -0.93 6.06 -15.61
CA LYS A 6 -0.35 7.10 -14.76
C LYS A 6 -1.32 8.23 -14.47
N ASP A 7 -2.11 8.59 -15.45
CA ASP A 7 -3.04 9.71 -15.32
C ASP A 7 -4.04 9.50 -14.19
N TRP A 8 -4.50 8.28 -14.05
CA TRP A 8 -5.41 7.92 -13.00
C TRP A 8 -4.85 8.28 -11.63
N TYR A 9 -3.63 7.86 -11.39
CA TYR A 9 -2.99 8.06 -10.08
C TYR A 9 -2.70 9.54 -9.83
N GLN A 10 -2.18 10.22 -10.83
CA GLN A 10 -1.81 11.62 -10.69
C GLN A 10 -3.01 12.52 -10.45
N LYS A 11 -4.11 12.24 -11.10
CA LYS A 11 -5.33 13.01 -10.90
C LYS A 11 -5.85 12.84 -9.49
N SER A 12 -5.89 11.62 -9.03
CA SER A 12 -6.34 11.30 -7.69
C SER A 12 -5.46 11.99 -6.65
N TRP A 13 -4.17 11.90 -6.85
CA TRP A 13 -3.19 12.47 -5.93
C TRP A 13 -3.35 13.98 -5.77
N ARG A 14 -3.51 14.67 -6.88
CA ARG A 14 -3.65 16.14 -6.81
C ARG A 14 -4.93 16.58 -6.15
N LEU A 15 -5.99 15.87 -6.38
CA LEU A 15 -7.27 16.19 -5.78
C LEU A 15 -7.24 15.97 -4.27
N ASP A 16 -6.61 14.90 -3.86
CA ASP A 16 -6.54 14.53 -2.46
C ASP A 16 -5.85 15.57 -1.61
N ILE A 17 -4.75 16.09 -2.12
CA ILE A 17 -4.01 17.09 -1.38
C ILE A 17 -4.88 18.26 -1.01
N GLN A 18 -5.78 18.63 -1.88
CA GLN A 18 -6.58 19.82 -1.68
C GLN A 18 -7.91 19.57 -0.98
N ASN A 19 -8.49 18.43 -1.24
CA ASN A 19 -9.86 18.18 -0.82
C ASN A 19 -9.99 17.27 0.38
N MET A 20 -8.89 16.77 0.90
CA MET A 20 -8.94 15.85 2.03
C MET A 20 -9.75 14.60 1.72
N SER A 21 -9.82 14.23 0.45
CA SER A 21 -10.57 13.05 0.04
C SER A 21 -9.73 11.78 0.02
N TRP A 22 -8.64 11.80 0.73
CA TRP A 22 -7.70 10.68 0.82
C TRP A 22 -8.38 9.37 1.16
N VAL A 23 -9.28 9.42 2.16
CA VAL A 23 -9.93 8.20 2.65
C VAL A 23 -10.78 7.59 1.56
N GLU A 24 -11.59 8.42 0.91
CA GLU A 24 -12.47 7.97 -0.15
C GLU A 24 -11.71 7.41 -1.33
N ASP A 25 -10.67 8.13 -1.76
CA ASP A 25 -9.84 7.67 -2.88
C ASP A 25 -9.08 6.41 -2.52
N THR A 26 -8.56 6.34 -1.31
CA THR A 26 -7.86 5.15 -0.85
C THR A 26 -8.77 3.94 -0.88
N ASN A 27 -9.99 4.09 -0.39
CA ASN A 27 -10.97 3.01 -0.38
C ASN A 27 -11.27 2.52 -1.79
N ARG A 28 -11.49 3.44 -2.72
CA ARG A 28 -11.77 3.07 -4.11
C ARG A 28 -10.58 2.38 -4.76
N GLN A 29 -9.39 2.87 -4.48
CA GLN A 29 -8.17 2.28 -5.03
C GLN A 29 -7.97 0.87 -4.52
N VAL A 30 -8.17 0.67 -3.23
CA VAL A 30 -8.05 -0.66 -2.63
C VAL A 30 -9.15 -1.58 -3.15
N ASP A 31 -10.39 -1.08 -3.25
CA ASP A 31 -11.48 -1.86 -3.86
C ASP A 31 -11.11 -2.33 -5.26
N PHE A 32 -10.57 -1.44 -6.06
CA PHE A 32 -10.16 -1.75 -7.42
C PHE A 32 -9.10 -2.84 -7.44
N LEU A 33 -8.09 -2.71 -6.58
CA LEU A 33 -7.00 -3.69 -6.53
C LEU A 33 -7.49 -5.06 -6.09
N ILE A 34 -8.35 -5.10 -5.08
CA ILE A 34 -8.91 -6.36 -4.61
C ILE A 34 -9.65 -7.06 -5.74
N LYS A 35 -10.45 -6.31 -6.47
CA LYS A 35 -11.22 -6.87 -7.57
C LYS A 35 -10.30 -7.29 -8.72
N GLN A 36 -9.37 -6.43 -9.10
CA GLN A 36 -8.49 -6.67 -10.24
C GLN A 36 -7.59 -7.89 -10.01
N LEU A 37 -7.09 -8.03 -8.79
CA LEU A 37 -6.21 -9.11 -8.42
C LEU A 37 -6.95 -10.33 -7.89
N GLN A 38 -8.26 -10.23 -7.79
CA GLN A 38 -9.12 -11.33 -7.31
C GLN A 38 -8.69 -11.81 -5.91
N LEU A 39 -8.47 -10.85 -5.02
CA LEU A 39 -8.01 -11.17 -3.67
C LEU A 39 -9.15 -11.73 -2.83
N LYS A 40 -8.81 -12.65 -1.94
CA LYS A 40 -9.79 -13.39 -1.12
C LYS A 40 -9.92 -12.85 0.30
N GLY A 41 -8.96 -12.05 0.76
CA GLY A 41 -8.98 -11.50 2.11
C GLY A 41 -7.96 -12.14 3.03
N THR A 42 -7.24 -13.14 2.57
CA THR A 42 -6.27 -13.88 3.38
C THR A 42 -4.84 -13.70 2.90
N GLU A 43 -4.65 -12.99 1.82
CA GLU A 43 -3.33 -12.83 1.22
C GLU A 43 -2.41 -12.00 2.11
N LYS A 44 -1.13 -12.29 1.99
CA LYS A 44 -0.08 -11.49 2.59
C LYS A 44 0.40 -10.49 1.56
N ILE A 45 0.36 -9.21 1.91
CA ILE A 45 0.66 -8.13 1.00
C ILE A 45 1.93 -7.41 1.42
N LEU A 46 2.79 -7.17 0.46
CA LEU A 46 3.97 -6.32 0.63
C LEU A 46 3.77 -5.05 -0.18
N ASP A 47 3.87 -3.91 0.50
CA ASP A 47 3.71 -2.60 -0.13
C ASP A 47 5.07 -1.91 -0.18
N LEU A 48 5.68 -1.88 -1.35
CA LEU A 48 6.98 -1.25 -1.57
C LEU A 48 6.81 0.26 -1.69
N ALA A 49 7.69 1.01 -1.03
CA ALA A 49 7.63 2.46 -1.00
C ALA A 49 6.25 2.93 -0.52
N CYS A 50 5.83 2.41 0.62
CA CYS A 50 4.47 2.60 1.13
C CYS A 50 4.18 4.02 1.61
N GLU A 51 5.19 4.87 1.74
CA GLU A 51 5.06 6.21 2.29
C GLU A 51 4.46 6.13 3.70
N PHE A 52 3.46 6.95 4.01
CA PHE A 52 2.86 6.90 5.35
C PHE A 52 1.76 5.84 5.48
N GLY A 53 1.65 4.96 4.50
CA GLY A 53 0.90 3.72 4.65
C GLY A 53 -0.58 3.77 4.33
N ARG A 54 -1.08 4.75 3.59
CA ARG A 54 -2.52 4.85 3.42
C ARG A 54 -3.15 3.63 2.75
N HIS A 55 -2.50 3.05 1.73
CA HIS A 55 -3.01 1.84 1.09
C HIS A 55 -2.82 0.63 1.99
N SER A 56 -1.63 0.51 2.58
CA SER A 56 -1.31 -0.60 3.48
C SER A 56 -2.29 -0.66 4.64
N LEU A 57 -2.56 0.48 5.26
CA LEU A 57 -3.47 0.52 6.41
C LEU A 57 -4.89 0.12 5.99
N GLU A 58 -5.33 0.53 4.82
CA GLU A 58 -6.66 0.17 4.36
C GLU A 58 -6.76 -1.32 4.06
N PHE A 59 -5.75 -1.92 3.44
CA PHE A 59 -5.73 -3.37 3.27
C PHE A 59 -5.80 -4.07 4.61
N ALA A 60 -5.05 -3.58 5.59
CA ALA A 60 -5.06 -4.18 6.92
C ALA A 60 -6.42 -4.06 7.60
N ARG A 61 -7.12 -2.94 7.39
CA ARG A 61 -8.48 -2.77 7.92
C ARG A 61 -9.45 -3.79 7.35
N ARG A 62 -9.16 -4.29 6.17
CA ARG A 62 -9.97 -5.29 5.51
C ARG A 62 -9.54 -6.71 5.81
N GLY A 63 -8.60 -6.88 6.73
CA GLY A 63 -8.20 -8.18 7.23
C GLY A 63 -6.96 -8.79 6.62
N TYR A 64 -6.31 -8.09 5.69
CA TYR A 64 -5.09 -8.60 5.08
C TYR A 64 -3.90 -8.45 6.03
N ASP A 65 -2.93 -9.34 5.87
CA ASP A 65 -1.66 -9.26 6.58
C ASP A 65 -0.71 -8.42 5.73
N VAL A 66 -0.37 -7.23 6.21
CA VAL A 66 0.35 -6.26 5.38
C VAL A 66 1.71 -5.91 5.98
N THR A 67 2.70 -5.84 5.12
CA THR A 67 4.01 -5.28 5.46
C THR A 67 4.30 -4.15 4.49
N GLY A 68 4.57 -2.97 5.02
CA GLY A 68 4.92 -1.81 4.21
C GLY A 68 6.37 -1.45 4.42
N ILE A 69 7.03 -1.01 3.37
CA ILE A 69 8.43 -0.64 3.42
C ILE A 69 8.63 0.72 2.77
N ASP A 70 9.39 1.57 3.45
CA ASP A 70 9.74 2.87 2.91
C ASP A 70 11.08 3.29 3.50
N ILE A 71 11.79 4.14 2.79
CA ILE A 71 13.09 4.61 3.24
C ILE A 71 12.99 5.80 4.21
N THR A 72 11.83 6.38 4.32
CA THR A 72 11.59 7.60 5.09
C THR A 72 11.13 7.28 6.51
N PRO A 73 11.99 7.51 7.53
CA PRO A 73 11.64 7.13 8.91
C PRO A 73 10.35 7.76 9.42
N ALA A 74 10.11 9.03 9.10
CA ALA A 74 8.92 9.71 9.60
C ALA A 74 7.63 9.06 9.08
N TYR A 75 7.64 8.57 7.84
CA TYR A 75 6.48 7.88 7.29
C TYR A 75 6.23 6.56 8.00
N ILE A 76 7.32 5.84 8.26
CA ILE A 76 7.24 4.54 8.91
C ILE A 76 6.74 4.69 10.34
N ASP A 77 7.22 5.68 11.05
CA ASP A 77 6.78 5.95 12.42
C ASP A 77 5.29 6.26 12.45
N TYR A 78 4.84 7.09 11.54
CA TYR A 78 3.42 7.43 11.45
C TYR A 78 2.57 6.19 11.16
N ALA A 79 2.99 5.41 10.18
CA ALA A 79 2.23 4.22 9.77
C ALA A 79 2.14 3.20 10.90
N ASN A 80 3.25 2.96 11.60
CA ASN A 80 3.25 2.02 12.72
C ASN A 80 2.36 2.52 13.86
N GLU A 81 2.38 3.82 14.11
CA GLU A 81 1.54 4.40 15.15
C GLU A 81 0.07 4.23 14.82
N GLN A 82 -0.31 4.48 13.57
CA GLN A 82 -1.69 4.29 13.14
C GLN A 82 -2.13 2.83 13.23
N ALA A 83 -1.26 1.92 12.81
CA ALA A 83 -1.57 0.49 12.88
C ALA A 83 -1.80 0.06 14.32
N LYS A 84 -0.98 0.55 15.23
CA LYS A 84 -1.11 0.24 16.64
C LYS A 84 -2.41 0.81 17.22
N LYS A 85 -2.71 2.05 16.86
CA LYS A 85 -3.89 2.74 17.34
C LYS A 85 -5.18 2.02 16.93
N GLU A 86 -5.20 1.49 15.72
CA GLU A 86 -6.35 0.79 15.20
C GLU A 86 -6.28 -0.73 15.40
N ASN A 87 -5.21 -1.21 16.03
CA ASN A 87 -5.01 -2.63 16.30
C ASN A 87 -5.04 -3.47 15.02
N LEU A 88 -4.29 -3.05 14.03
CA LEU A 88 -4.26 -3.69 12.73
C LEU A 88 -3.11 -4.68 12.59
N ASN A 89 -3.29 -5.68 11.73
CA ASN A 89 -2.24 -6.64 11.41
C ASN A 89 -1.38 -6.08 10.27
N ALA A 90 -0.64 -5.04 10.61
CA ALA A 90 0.22 -4.35 9.65
C ALA A 90 1.51 -3.95 10.35
N LYS A 91 2.62 -4.13 9.67
CA LYS A 91 3.90 -3.69 10.17
C LYS A 91 4.63 -2.92 9.08
N PHE A 92 5.40 -1.94 9.51
CA PHE A 92 6.08 -1.06 8.59
C PHE A 92 7.56 -1.00 8.95
N LEU A 93 8.40 -1.13 7.93
CA LEU A 93 9.84 -1.21 8.10
C LEU A 93 10.52 -0.11 7.31
N CYS A 94 11.48 0.56 7.95
CA CYS A 94 12.26 1.59 7.29
C CYS A 94 13.47 0.93 6.62
N GLN A 95 13.36 0.71 5.33
CA GLN A 95 14.41 0.02 4.56
C GLN A 95 14.45 0.54 3.14
N ASP A 96 15.61 0.38 2.51
CA ASP A 96 15.77 0.68 1.10
C ASP A 96 15.30 -0.55 0.31
N ILE A 97 14.29 -0.37 -0.52
CA ILE A 97 13.69 -1.49 -1.25
C ILE A 97 14.68 -2.17 -2.20
N ARG A 98 15.74 -1.47 -2.59
CA ARG A 98 16.73 -2.05 -3.51
C ARG A 98 17.56 -3.16 -2.89
N GLY A 99 17.63 -3.20 -1.57
CA GLY A 99 18.41 -4.20 -0.87
C GLY A 99 17.61 -5.32 -0.25
N ILE A 100 16.32 -5.39 -0.60
CA ILE A 100 15.43 -6.34 0.06
C ILE A 100 15.31 -7.63 -0.73
N THR A 101 15.43 -8.74 -0.04
CA THR A 101 15.20 -10.06 -0.60
C THR A 101 14.02 -10.70 0.11
N PHE A 102 13.11 -11.26 -0.66
CA PHE A 102 11.96 -11.95 -0.12
C PHE A 102 11.91 -13.37 -0.65
N ASP A 103 11.69 -14.31 0.24
CA ASP A 103 11.60 -15.72 -0.10
C ASP A 103 10.16 -16.17 -0.21
N LYS A 104 9.44 -15.55 -1.12
CA LYS A 104 8.06 -15.96 -1.40
C LYS A 104 7.16 -15.88 -0.17
N GLU A 105 7.43 -14.92 0.70
CA GLU A 105 6.63 -14.72 1.89
C GLU A 105 5.31 -14.03 1.62
N PHE A 106 5.19 -13.41 0.46
CA PHE A 106 4.04 -12.58 0.14
C PHE A 106 3.30 -13.10 -1.07
N ASP A 107 1.99 -12.97 -1.02
CA ASP A 107 1.13 -13.37 -2.13
C ASP A 107 1.01 -12.24 -3.16
N VAL A 108 1.13 -11.00 -2.70
CA VAL A 108 0.98 -9.82 -3.56
C VAL A 108 2.06 -8.81 -3.21
N VAL A 109 2.66 -8.20 -4.23
CA VAL A 109 3.62 -7.11 -4.04
C VAL A 109 3.10 -5.89 -4.78
N LEU A 110 2.94 -4.80 -4.06
CA LEU A 110 2.45 -3.55 -4.61
C LEU A 110 3.54 -2.49 -4.61
N ASN A 111 3.48 -1.59 -5.58
CA ASN A 111 4.32 -0.41 -5.61
C ASN A 111 3.51 0.73 -6.21
N MET A 112 2.90 1.52 -5.35
CA MET A 112 1.99 2.58 -5.76
C MET A 112 2.52 3.98 -5.51
N ALA A 113 3.75 4.09 -5.06
CA ALA A 113 4.34 5.39 -4.76
C ALA A 113 4.84 6.08 -6.02
N ASP A 114 5.01 7.39 -5.93
CA ASP A 114 5.63 8.23 -6.97
C ASP A 114 4.97 8.10 -8.34
N GLY A 115 3.69 7.88 -8.37
CA GLY A 115 2.99 7.75 -9.64
C GLY A 115 3.29 6.47 -10.38
N ALA A 116 4.12 5.62 -9.83
CA ALA A 116 4.39 4.31 -10.39
C ALA A 116 3.35 3.36 -9.83
N ILE A 117 2.38 3.03 -10.64
CA ILE A 117 1.33 2.17 -10.20
C ILE A 117 1.45 0.84 -10.90
N GLY A 118 1.51 -0.20 -10.12
CA GLY A 118 1.60 -1.53 -10.67
C GLY A 118 1.72 -2.54 -9.55
N TYR A 119 1.80 -3.78 -9.94
CA TYR A 119 1.98 -4.86 -9.00
C TYR A 119 2.79 -5.94 -9.68
N LEU A 120 3.46 -6.74 -8.86
CA LEU A 120 4.27 -7.84 -9.35
C LEU A 120 3.69 -9.13 -8.78
N GLU A 121 3.57 -10.11 -9.63
CA GLU A 121 3.17 -11.44 -9.20
C GLU A 121 4.37 -12.36 -9.24
N ASP A 122 4.50 -13.14 -8.24
CA ASP A 122 5.55 -14.14 -8.21
C ASP A 122 5.12 -15.42 -8.90
#